data_5ea45c3532043a079e89d35466dc1f4a
#
_entry.id   5ea45c3532043a079e89d35466dc1f4a
#
_cell.length_a   1.000
_cell.length_b   1.000
_cell.length_c   1.000
_cell.angle_alpha   90.00
_cell.angle_beta   90.00
_cell.angle_gamma   90.00
#
_symmetry.space_group_name_H-M   'P 1'
#
loop_
_entity.id
_entity.type
_entity.pdbx_description
1 polymer ?
#
loop_
_entity_poly.entity_id
_entity_poly.type
_entity_poly.pdbx_seq_one_letter_code
_entity_poly.pdbx_strand_id
1 'polypeptide(L)'
;MSFRIIADSCCDRTERMKDWDNITFVPLTLNIDGYSIQDDENFDQDDFIRRTLESKNVPKTACPSPEAFASAMDCDEDDIYVLTITDKLSGTYNSALRGKMLFEEEHSGKNVHVFNSLATSGLESLIAEKIKELGDSGADFNTIVSTVEDFIVNHTALYFCLESLDVLNQNGRLYAMAATILKKIKLKLICERTQEGSVKLAGQEFRANRALIKMATIIANEVKDSNPSEQRIILSHVCCEDKAKLVAEKLESAGFGSIEIVKASGLNSVYAANGGLIVSFTK
;
A
#
# COMPACT_ATOMS: atom_id res chain seq x y z
N MET A 1 -9.40 24.61 7.39
CA MET A 1 -10.59 23.80 7.12
C MET A 1 -10.35 22.45 7.81
N SER A 2 -11.38 21.86 8.40
CA SER A 2 -11.25 20.51 8.97
C SER A 2 -11.42 19.48 7.85
N PHE A 3 -10.59 18.44 7.86
CA PHE A 3 -10.65 17.39 6.85
C PHE A 3 -10.45 16.01 7.47
N ARG A 4 -11.02 14.98 6.85
CA ARG A 4 -10.92 13.58 7.22
C ARG A 4 -10.22 12.79 6.12
N ILE A 5 -9.26 11.96 6.49
CA ILE A 5 -8.66 10.94 5.63
C ILE A 5 -9.29 9.59 5.99
N ILE A 6 -9.80 8.87 5.00
CA ILE A 6 -10.33 7.51 5.17
C ILE A 6 -9.49 6.61 4.29
N ALA A 7 -8.66 5.76 4.88
CA ALA A 7 -7.83 4.81 4.14
C ALA A 7 -8.39 3.39 4.31
N ASP A 8 -8.28 2.55 3.28
CA ASP A 8 -8.46 1.12 3.53
C ASP A 8 -7.25 0.55 4.28
N SER A 9 -7.37 -0.65 4.80
CA SER A 9 -6.31 -1.24 5.63
C SER A 9 -5.07 -1.71 4.86
N CYS A 10 -5.04 -1.54 3.52
CA CYS A 10 -3.81 -1.75 2.76
C CYS A 10 -2.79 -0.63 2.98
N CYS A 11 -3.24 0.52 3.47
CA CYS A 11 -2.38 1.61 3.91
C CYS A 11 -1.60 1.19 5.17
N ASP A 12 -0.29 0.95 5.03
CA ASP A 12 0.55 0.56 6.15
C ASP A 12 0.70 1.72 7.14
N ARG A 13 0.53 1.43 8.42
CA ARG A 13 0.56 2.45 9.48
C ARG A 13 2.00 2.85 9.77
N THR A 14 2.34 4.12 9.51
CA THR A 14 3.63 4.70 9.81
C THR A 14 3.67 5.33 11.20
N GLU A 15 4.87 5.56 11.73
CA GLU A 15 5.05 6.28 12.99
C GLU A 15 4.43 7.67 12.96
N ARG A 16 4.49 8.34 11.80
CA ARG A 16 3.90 9.68 11.61
C ARG A 16 2.39 9.71 11.78
N MET A 17 1.70 8.60 11.49
CA MET A 17 0.24 8.51 11.58
C MET A 17 -0.29 8.26 12.98
N LYS A 18 0.57 7.91 13.95
CA LYS A 18 0.14 7.51 15.31
C LYS A 18 -0.70 8.56 16.02
N ASP A 19 -0.35 9.83 15.83
CA ASP A 19 -1.00 10.94 16.52
C ASP A 19 -2.01 11.69 15.63
N TRP A 20 -2.40 11.11 14.49
CA TRP A 20 -3.39 11.73 13.62
C TRP A 20 -4.80 11.39 14.10
N ASP A 21 -5.52 12.41 14.52
CA ASP A 21 -6.92 12.32 14.94
C ASP A 21 -7.91 12.37 13.77
N ASN A 22 -7.42 12.78 12.59
CA ASN A 22 -8.20 12.95 11.37
C ASN A 22 -8.01 11.84 10.33
N ILE A 23 -7.52 10.65 10.73
CA ILE A 23 -7.45 9.46 9.87
C ILE A 23 -8.32 8.33 10.42
N THR A 24 -9.05 7.67 9.54
CA THR A 24 -9.88 6.49 9.85
C THR A 24 -9.50 5.36 8.89
N PHE A 25 -9.34 4.15 9.41
CA PHE A 25 -9.05 2.97 8.60
C PHE A 25 -10.29 2.09 8.45
N VAL A 26 -10.60 1.69 7.20
CA VAL A 26 -11.69 0.77 6.87
C VAL A 26 -11.08 -0.61 6.62
N PRO A 27 -11.29 -1.58 7.51
CA PRO A 27 -10.57 -2.85 7.47
C PRO A 27 -11.06 -3.77 6.35
N LEU A 28 -10.12 -4.40 5.65
CA LEU A 28 -10.39 -5.58 4.84
C LEU A 28 -10.52 -6.81 5.76
N THR A 29 -11.16 -7.86 5.24
CA THR A 29 -11.29 -9.12 5.97
C THR A 29 -10.34 -10.16 5.39
N LEU A 30 -9.60 -10.83 6.26
CA LEU A 30 -8.70 -11.93 5.94
C LEU A 30 -9.30 -13.25 6.42
N ASN A 31 -9.22 -14.31 5.61
CA ASN A 31 -9.76 -15.62 5.96
C ASN A 31 -8.72 -16.71 5.72
N ILE A 32 -8.49 -17.53 6.74
CA ILE A 32 -7.64 -18.72 6.67
C ILE A 32 -8.30 -19.85 7.46
N ASP A 33 -8.53 -21.01 6.84
CA ASP A 33 -9.12 -22.20 7.46
C ASP A 33 -10.43 -21.95 8.23
N GLY A 34 -11.27 -21.03 7.72
CA GLY A 34 -12.52 -20.63 8.37
C GLY A 34 -12.35 -19.62 9.50
N TYR A 35 -11.13 -19.20 9.81
CA TYR A 35 -10.85 -18.14 10.76
C TYR A 35 -10.85 -16.79 10.02
N SER A 36 -11.74 -15.89 10.45
CA SER A 36 -11.91 -14.56 9.88
C SER A 36 -11.26 -13.52 10.78
N ILE A 37 -10.42 -12.68 10.22
CA ILE A 37 -9.66 -11.63 10.90
C ILE A 37 -9.96 -10.30 10.21
N GLN A 38 -10.23 -9.25 10.98
CA GLN A 38 -10.24 -7.88 10.48
C GLN A 38 -8.81 -7.36 10.41
N ASP A 39 -8.48 -6.68 9.32
CA ASP A 39 -7.18 -6.03 9.15
C ASP A 39 -7.22 -4.64 9.82
N ASP A 40 -7.34 -4.64 11.15
CA ASP A 40 -7.46 -3.43 11.99
C ASP A 40 -6.22 -3.24 12.89
N GLU A 41 -6.34 -2.40 13.89
CA GLU A 41 -5.27 -2.14 14.87
C GLU A 41 -4.90 -3.35 15.74
N ASN A 42 -5.76 -4.34 15.81
CA ASN A 42 -5.54 -5.57 16.57
C ASN A 42 -4.92 -6.70 15.71
N PHE A 43 -4.62 -6.42 14.44
CA PHE A 43 -4.00 -7.41 13.55
C PHE A 43 -2.60 -7.80 14.03
N ASP A 44 -2.43 -9.07 14.37
CA ASP A 44 -1.14 -9.67 14.73
C ASP A 44 -0.52 -10.38 13.51
N GLN A 45 0.46 -9.72 12.88
CA GLN A 45 1.17 -10.26 11.73
C GLN A 45 1.87 -11.59 12.03
N ASP A 46 2.48 -11.72 13.21
CA ASP A 46 3.27 -12.90 13.56
C ASP A 46 2.36 -14.11 13.77
N ASP A 47 1.21 -13.93 14.47
CA ASP A 47 0.19 -15.00 14.61
C ASP A 47 -0.44 -15.37 13.27
N PHE A 48 -0.77 -14.38 12.45
CA PHE A 48 -1.34 -14.62 11.12
C PHE A 48 -0.39 -15.41 10.21
N ILE A 49 0.89 -15.03 10.16
CA ILE A 49 1.90 -15.72 9.35
C ILE A 49 2.12 -17.14 9.88
N ARG A 50 2.16 -17.35 11.19
CA ARG A 50 2.25 -18.69 11.80
C ARG A 50 1.11 -19.57 11.31
N ARG A 51 -0.15 -19.10 11.37
CA ARG A 51 -1.34 -19.84 10.88
C ARG A 51 -1.24 -20.16 9.39
N THR A 52 -0.76 -19.21 8.59
CA THR A 52 -0.58 -19.39 7.15
C THR A 52 0.44 -20.47 6.83
N LEU A 53 1.52 -20.55 7.59
CA LEU A 53 2.56 -21.58 7.44
C LEU A 53 2.10 -22.97 7.88
N GLU A 54 1.20 -23.05 8.86
CA GLU A 54 0.61 -24.32 9.35
C GLU A 54 -0.53 -24.82 8.44
N SER A 55 -1.14 -23.91 7.66
CA SER A 55 -2.27 -24.23 6.78
C SER A 55 -1.82 -24.90 5.48
N LYS A 56 -2.71 -25.78 4.96
CA LYS A 56 -2.58 -26.29 3.58
C LYS A 56 -3.31 -25.44 2.56
N ASN A 57 -4.11 -24.48 3.02
CA ASN A 57 -4.89 -23.58 2.17
C ASN A 57 -4.21 -22.22 2.10
N VAL A 58 -4.42 -21.50 1.00
CA VAL A 58 -4.00 -20.10 0.91
C VAL A 58 -5.03 -19.20 1.57
N PRO A 59 -4.59 -18.13 2.25
CA PRO A 59 -5.49 -17.13 2.78
C PRO A 59 -6.31 -16.47 1.65
N LYS A 60 -7.55 -16.12 1.96
CA LYS A 60 -8.43 -15.33 1.09
C LYS A 60 -8.70 -13.98 1.73
N THR A 61 -9.06 -13.01 0.90
CA THR A 61 -9.38 -11.65 1.35
C THR A 61 -10.70 -11.19 0.79
N ALA A 62 -11.40 -10.32 1.54
CA ALA A 62 -12.59 -9.64 1.08
C ALA A 62 -12.43 -8.13 1.29
N CYS A 63 -12.83 -7.34 0.28
CA CYS A 63 -12.85 -5.89 0.40
C CYS A 63 -13.95 -5.44 1.37
N PRO A 64 -13.84 -4.24 1.97
CA PRO A 64 -14.90 -3.64 2.76
C PRO A 64 -16.16 -3.43 1.92
N SER A 65 -17.32 -3.43 2.57
CA SER A 65 -18.59 -3.14 1.89
C SER A 65 -18.75 -1.64 1.59
N PRO A 66 -19.61 -1.26 0.64
CA PRO A 66 -19.96 0.15 0.43
C PRO A 66 -20.47 0.84 1.69
N GLU A 67 -21.29 0.14 2.50
CA GLU A 67 -21.84 0.67 3.75
C GLU A 67 -20.74 0.96 4.79
N ALA A 68 -19.66 0.17 4.82
CA ALA A 68 -18.53 0.43 5.70
C ALA A 68 -17.82 1.74 5.34
N PHE A 69 -17.67 2.03 4.04
CA PHE A 69 -17.13 3.31 3.58
C PHE A 69 -18.10 4.47 3.84
N ALA A 70 -19.40 4.29 3.56
CA ALA A 70 -20.42 5.31 3.84
C ALA A 70 -20.44 5.68 5.33
N SER A 71 -20.40 4.67 6.20
CA SER A 71 -20.33 4.89 7.65
C SER A 71 -19.04 5.59 8.10
N ALA A 72 -17.91 5.34 7.46
CA ALA A 72 -16.66 6.03 7.76
C ALA A 72 -16.66 7.50 7.29
N MET A 73 -17.46 7.83 6.26
CA MET A 73 -17.65 9.20 5.77
C MET A 73 -18.61 10.02 6.66
N ASP A 74 -19.39 9.38 7.52
CA ASP A 74 -20.27 10.06 8.48
C ASP A 74 -19.45 10.62 9.66
N CYS A 75 -18.82 11.76 9.41
CA CYS A 75 -17.92 12.47 10.32
C CYS A 75 -18.24 13.97 10.31
N ASP A 76 -17.66 14.74 11.22
CA ASP A 76 -17.97 16.17 11.36
C ASP A 76 -17.30 17.03 10.26
N GLU A 77 -16.21 16.56 9.66
CA GLU A 77 -15.43 17.32 8.69
C GLU A 77 -16.16 17.50 7.35
N ASP A 78 -16.01 18.67 6.72
CA ASP A 78 -16.62 19.02 5.45
C ASP A 78 -15.89 18.43 4.24
N ASP A 79 -14.57 18.27 4.35
CA ASP A 79 -13.71 17.74 3.29
C ASP A 79 -13.24 16.31 3.65
N ILE A 80 -13.61 15.35 2.82
CA ILE A 80 -13.36 13.92 3.05
C ILE A 80 -12.55 13.33 1.89
N TYR A 81 -11.39 12.80 2.20
CA TYR A 81 -10.48 12.16 1.26
C TYR A 81 -10.40 10.67 1.53
N VAL A 82 -10.95 9.86 0.62
CA VAL A 82 -10.92 8.40 0.71
C VAL A 82 -9.78 7.86 -0.13
N LEU A 83 -8.96 6.98 0.43
CA LEU A 83 -7.82 6.38 -0.21
C LEU A 83 -7.96 4.86 -0.22
N THR A 84 -7.74 4.24 -1.37
CA THR A 84 -7.89 2.79 -1.52
C THR A 84 -6.75 2.18 -2.32
N ILE A 85 -6.50 0.89 -2.09
CA ILE A 85 -5.67 0.05 -2.95
C ILE A 85 -6.10 0.14 -4.43
N THR A 86 -5.15 -0.09 -5.34
CA THR A 86 -5.41 -0.10 -6.79
C THR A 86 -6.60 -0.97 -7.19
N ASP A 87 -7.43 -0.45 -8.09
CA ASP A 87 -8.56 -1.16 -8.71
C ASP A 87 -8.12 -2.39 -9.55
N LYS A 88 -6.83 -2.49 -9.89
CA LYS A 88 -6.27 -3.63 -10.64
C LYS A 88 -6.12 -4.88 -9.77
N LEU A 89 -6.03 -4.73 -8.46
CA LEU A 89 -5.82 -5.85 -7.53
C LEU A 89 -7.05 -6.14 -6.65
N SER A 90 -7.91 -5.15 -6.40
CA SER A 90 -9.04 -5.26 -5.47
C SER A 90 -10.29 -4.53 -5.96
N GLY A 91 -11.45 -4.99 -5.51
CA GLY A 91 -12.73 -4.30 -5.66
C GLY A 91 -12.94 -3.13 -4.70
N THR A 92 -11.96 -2.84 -3.82
CA THR A 92 -12.09 -1.84 -2.75
C THR A 92 -12.38 -0.45 -3.28
N TYR A 93 -11.68 -0.01 -4.34
CA TYR A 93 -11.95 1.28 -4.99
C TYR A 93 -13.41 1.43 -5.45
N ASN A 94 -13.94 0.40 -6.11
CA ASN A 94 -15.34 0.40 -6.54
C ASN A 94 -16.31 0.34 -5.36
N SER A 95 -15.96 -0.34 -4.28
CA SER A 95 -16.73 -0.35 -3.04
C SER A 95 -16.78 1.04 -2.41
N ALA A 96 -15.65 1.74 -2.34
CA ALA A 96 -15.57 3.11 -1.83
C ALA A 96 -16.36 4.11 -2.67
N LEU A 97 -16.33 4.00 -4.02
CA LEU A 97 -17.16 4.83 -4.91
C LEU A 97 -18.66 4.62 -4.68
N ARG A 98 -19.10 3.38 -4.46
CA ARG A 98 -20.49 3.08 -4.11
C ARG A 98 -20.85 3.60 -2.71
N GLY A 99 -19.91 3.47 -1.76
CA GLY A 99 -20.06 4.04 -0.42
C GLY A 99 -20.25 5.55 -0.46
N LYS A 100 -19.46 6.25 -1.29
CA LYS A 100 -19.65 7.69 -1.53
C LYS A 100 -21.07 8.00 -2.06
N MET A 101 -21.56 7.24 -3.03
CA MET A 101 -22.93 7.46 -3.56
C MET A 101 -23.99 7.29 -2.47
N LEU A 102 -23.89 6.23 -1.64
CA LEU A 102 -24.81 6.02 -0.51
C LEU A 102 -24.75 7.16 0.49
N PHE A 103 -23.55 7.63 0.82
CA PHE A 103 -23.35 8.75 1.73
C PHE A 103 -23.95 10.05 1.19
N GLU A 104 -23.74 10.37 -0.09
CA GLU A 104 -24.24 11.60 -0.74
C GLU A 104 -25.76 11.62 -0.89
N GLU A 105 -26.45 10.46 -0.89
CA GLU A 105 -27.92 10.37 -0.87
C GLU A 105 -28.51 10.89 0.45
N GLU A 106 -27.81 10.72 1.56
CA GLU A 106 -28.27 11.09 2.90
C GLU A 106 -27.66 12.41 3.40
N HIS A 107 -26.52 12.82 2.84
CA HIS A 107 -25.74 13.99 3.30
C HIS A 107 -25.50 14.96 2.14
N SER A 108 -25.89 16.21 2.32
CA SER A 108 -25.64 17.29 1.36
C SER A 108 -24.61 18.29 1.91
N GLY A 109 -23.76 18.82 1.03
CA GLY A 109 -22.87 19.93 1.36
C GLY A 109 -21.46 19.53 1.80
N LYS A 110 -21.13 18.24 1.86
CA LYS A 110 -19.77 17.76 2.09
C LYS A 110 -19.05 17.48 0.79
N ASN A 111 -17.74 17.71 0.76
CA ASN A 111 -16.89 17.41 -0.36
C ASN A 111 -16.24 16.03 -0.15
N VAL A 112 -16.51 15.08 -1.01
CA VAL A 112 -15.93 13.74 -0.92
C VAL A 112 -15.16 13.39 -2.19
N HIS A 113 -13.90 13.01 -2.07
CA HIS A 113 -13.12 12.47 -3.18
C HIS A 113 -12.56 11.08 -2.82
N VAL A 114 -12.59 10.15 -3.79
CA VAL A 114 -12.04 8.79 -3.64
C VAL A 114 -10.84 8.65 -4.54
N PHE A 115 -9.66 8.54 -3.95
CA PHE A 115 -8.39 8.29 -4.66
C PHE A 115 -8.20 6.79 -4.92
N ASN A 116 -7.89 6.45 -6.15
CA ASN A 116 -7.27 5.18 -6.50
C ASN A 116 -5.75 5.35 -6.31
N SER A 117 -5.16 4.68 -5.33
CA SER A 117 -3.71 4.82 -5.08
C SER A 117 -2.84 4.33 -6.25
N LEU A 118 -3.43 3.56 -7.18
CA LEU A 118 -2.70 2.82 -8.21
C LEU A 118 -1.60 1.91 -7.64
N ALA A 119 -1.67 1.60 -6.36
CA ALA A 119 -0.67 0.86 -5.59
C ALA A 119 -1.30 0.15 -4.38
N THR A 120 -0.49 -0.09 -3.36
CA THR A 120 -0.84 -0.63 -2.04
C THR A 120 0.26 -0.28 -1.04
N SER A 121 0.11 -0.68 0.23
CA SER A 121 1.19 -0.68 1.22
C SER A 121 1.68 0.74 1.57
N GLY A 122 2.96 0.90 1.83
CA GLY A 122 3.56 2.18 2.17
C GLY A 122 3.37 3.28 1.12
N LEU A 123 2.95 2.95 -0.13
CA LEU A 123 2.64 4.01 -1.08
C LEU A 123 1.31 4.69 -0.75
N GLU A 124 0.33 3.96 -0.24
CA GLU A 124 -0.87 4.58 0.31
C GLU A 124 -0.54 5.46 1.51
N SER A 125 0.41 5.03 2.34
CA SER A 125 0.89 5.85 3.47
C SER A 125 1.51 7.17 2.99
N LEU A 126 2.34 7.14 1.93
CA LEU A 126 2.91 8.36 1.33
C LEU A 126 1.83 9.30 0.78
N ILE A 127 0.76 8.74 0.19
CA ILE A 127 -0.38 9.53 -0.31
C ILE A 127 -1.14 10.16 0.87
N ALA A 128 -1.41 9.40 1.93
CA ALA A 128 -2.05 9.92 3.13
C ALA A 128 -1.20 11.03 3.79
N GLU A 129 0.14 10.84 3.87
CA GLU A 129 1.08 11.86 4.34
C GLU A 129 0.98 13.14 3.47
N LYS A 130 0.83 13.01 2.13
CA LYS A 130 0.68 14.16 1.22
C LYS A 130 -0.66 14.88 1.39
N ILE A 131 -1.75 14.16 1.56
CA ILE A 131 -3.07 14.76 1.86
C ILE A 131 -2.99 15.55 3.17
N LYS A 132 -2.39 14.95 4.21
CA LYS A 132 -2.21 15.58 5.54
C LYS A 132 -1.39 16.86 5.44
N GLU A 133 -0.25 16.83 4.74
CA GLU A 133 0.61 17.99 4.50
C GLU A 133 -0.16 19.17 3.85
N LEU A 134 -0.90 18.88 2.78
CA LEU A 134 -1.66 19.89 2.06
C LEU A 134 -2.83 20.44 2.89
N GLY A 135 -3.56 19.55 3.57
CA GLY A 135 -4.67 19.93 4.43
C GLY A 135 -4.21 20.80 5.61
N ASP A 136 -3.12 20.44 6.28
CA ASP A 136 -2.53 21.21 7.38
C ASP A 136 -1.99 22.57 6.90
N SER A 137 -1.52 22.67 5.65
CA SER A 137 -1.13 23.95 5.05
C SER A 137 -2.30 24.87 4.69
N GLY A 138 -3.54 24.36 4.79
CA GLY A 138 -4.76 25.10 4.47
C GLY A 138 -5.10 25.17 2.98
N ALA A 139 -4.59 24.24 2.17
CA ALA A 139 -4.97 24.12 0.77
C ALA A 139 -6.48 23.81 0.65
N ASP A 140 -7.14 24.30 -0.40
CA ASP A 140 -8.55 24.00 -0.65
C ASP A 140 -8.73 22.60 -1.23
N PHE A 141 -9.98 22.08 -1.15
CA PHE A 141 -10.34 20.73 -1.57
C PHE A 141 -9.88 20.38 -2.99
N ASN A 142 -10.14 21.26 -3.97
CA ASN A 142 -9.81 20.99 -5.37
C ASN A 142 -8.29 21.00 -5.60
N THR A 143 -7.58 21.88 -4.92
CA THR A 143 -6.11 21.93 -4.93
C THR A 143 -5.53 20.65 -4.36
N ILE A 144 -6.06 20.15 -3.24
CA ILE A 144 -5.61 18.88 -2.65
C ILE A 144 -5.87 17.73 -3.64
N VAL A 145 -7.09 17.62 -4.19
CA VAL A 145 -7.44 16.56 -5.13
C VAL A 145 -6.49 16.55 -6.33
N SER A 146 -6.35 17.67 -7.02
CA SER A 146 -5.52 17.73 -8.24
C SER A 146 -4.03 17.48 -7.96
N THR A 147 -3.52 18.00 -6.83
CA THR A 147 -2.11 17.81 -6.45
C THR A 147 -1.83 16.35 -6.06
N VAL A 148 -2.74 15.71 -5.34
CA VAL A 148 -2.58 14.32 -4.91
C VAL A 148 -2.73 13.36 -6.09
N GLU A 149 -3.65 13.60 -7.03
CA GLU A 149 -3.75 12.80 -8.26
C GLU A 149 -2.46 12.86 -9.09
N ASP A 150 -1.88 14.05 -9.26
CA ASP A 150 -0.58 14.22 -9.92
C ASP A 150 0.55 13.52 -9.15
N PHE A 151 0.56 13.66 -7.81
CA PHE A 151 1.53 13.02 -6.93
C PHE A 151 1.50 11.49 -7.07
N ILE A 152 0.31 10.88 -7.08
CA ILE A 152 0.12 9.43 -7.26
C ILE A 152 0.77 8.95 -8.56
N VAL A 153 0.54 9.64 -9.65
CA VAL A 153 0.96 9.21 -10.99
C VAL A 153 2.43 9.50 -11.25
N ASN A 154 2.89 10.71 -10.91
CA ASN A 154 4.16 11.25 -11.39
C ASN A 154 5.26 11.29 -10.31
N HIS A 155 4.90 11.32 -9.02
CA HIS A 155 5.86 11.57 -7.95
C HIS A 155 6.01 10.42 -6.96
N THR A 156 5.48 9.24 -7.28
CA THR A 156 5.61 8.05 -6.43
C THR A 156 5.98 6.81 -7.23
N ALA A 157 6.66 5.89 -6.57
CA ALA A 157 6.94 4.57 -7.13
C ALA A 157 6.88 3.48 -6.05
N LEU A 158 6.66 2.24 -6.48
CA LEU A 158 6.64 1.07 -5.62
C LEU A 158 7.34 -0.08 -6.31
N TYR A 159 8.28 -0.70 -5.57
CA TYR A 159 8.96 -1.94 -5.92
C TYR A 159 8.71 -2.99 -4.84
N PHE A 160 8.73 -4.25 -5.24
CA PHE A 160 8.63 -5.33 -4.26
C PHE A 160 9.40 -6.57 -4.69
N CYS A 161 9.84 -7.33 -3.70
CA CYS A 161 10.44 -8.64 -3.86
C CYS A 161 9.72 -9.62 -2.92
N LEU A 162 8.88 -10.50 -3.48
CA LEU A 162 8.10 -11.45 -2.71
C LEU A 162 8.85 -12.77 -2.57
N GLU A 163 8.59 -13.48 -1.48
CA GLU A 163 9.15 -14.81 -1.27
C GLU A 163 8.53 -15.84 -2.23
N SER A 164 7.21 -15.75 -2.48
CA SER A 164 6.47 -16.57 -3.44
C SER A 164 5.37 -15.75 -4.13
N LEU A 165 5.00 -16.16 -5.34
CA LEU A 165 3.85 -15.63 -6.07
C LEU A 165 2.62 -16.54 -5.98
N ASP A 166 2.68 -17.62 -5.18
CA ASP A 166 1.63 -18.64 -5.13
C ASP A 166 0.30 -18.06 -4.64
N VAL A 167 0.31 -17.20 -3.63
CA VAL A 167 -0.89 -16.56 -3.09
C VAL A 167 -1.55 -15.65 -4.15
N LEU A 168 -0.76 -14.85 -4.86
CA LEU A 168 -1.25 -14.01 -5.97
C LEU A 168 -1.86 -14.86 -7.10
N ASN A 169 -1.22 -15.99 -7.41
CA ASN A 169 -1.69 -16.89 -8.46
C ASN A 169 -3.01 -17.57 -8.06
N GLN A 170 -3.07 -18.18 -6.88
CA GLN A 170 -4.23 -18.92 -6.42
C GLN A 170 -5.45 -18.03 -6.15
N ASN A 171 -5.22 -16.77 -5.81
CA ASN A 171 -6.28 -15.78 -5.67
C ASN A 171 -6.62 -15.02 -6.97
N GLY A 172 -6.01 -15.39 -8.12
CA GLY A 172 -6.32 -14.81 -9.42
C GLY A 172 -5.79 -13.39 -9.67
N ARG A 173 -4.87 -12.88 -8.83
CA ARG A 173 -4.26 -11.54 -8.97
C ARG A 173 -3.01 -11.56 -9.84
N LEU A 174 -2.51 -12.71 -10.21
CA LEU A 174 -1.36 -12.84 -11.09
C LEU A 174 -1.67 -12.45 -12.55
N TYR A 175 -2.95 -12.45 -12.96
CA TYR A 175 -3.36 -11.96 -14.30
C TYR A 175 -3.14 -10.46 -14.49
N ALA A 176 -3.08 -9.69 -13.40
CA ALA A 176 -2.67 -8.29 -13.42
C ALA A 176 -1.15 -8.11 -13.63
N MET A 177 -0.40 -9.22 -13.69
CA MET A 177 1.04 -9.24 -13.88
C MET A 177 1.37 -9.68 -15.30
N ALA A 178 2.42 -9.11 -15.89
CA ALA A 178 2.84 -9.47 -17.24
C ALA A 178 3.13 -10.98 -17.36
N ALA A 179 2.70 -11.60 -18.46
CA ALA A 179 2.86 -13.06 -18.75
C ALA A 179 4.32 -13.56 -18.63
N THR A 180 5.29 -12.67 -18.69
CA THR A 180 6.73 -12.94 -18.49
C THR A 180 7.09 -13.40 -17.08
N ILE A 181 6.25 -13.07 -16.08
CA ILE A 181 6.48 -13.41 -14.66
C ILE A 181 6.18 -14.91 -14.41
N LEU A 182 5.14 -15.43 -15.06
CA LEU A 182 4.62 -16.79 -14.85
C LEU A 182 5.61 -17.93 -15.15
N LYS A 183 6.65 -17.67 -15.94
CA LYS A 183 7.60 -18.71 -16.41
C LYS A 183 8.85 -18.88 -15.53
N LYS A 184 8.98 -18.16 -14.40
CA LYS A 184 10.25 -18.02 -13.70
C LYS A 184 10.24 -18.47 -12.22
N ILE A 185 9.57 -19.56 -11.92
CA ILE A 185 9.26 -20.08 -10.56
C ILE A 185 10.49 -20.28 -9.62
N LYS A 186 11.71 -20.35 -10.15
CA LYS A 186 12.93 -20.57 -9.35
C LYS A 186 13.74 -19.30 -9.05
N LEU A 187 13.28 -18.14 -9.50
CA LEU A 187 13.99 -16.87 -9.36
C LEU A 187 13.27 -15.97 -8.36
N LYS A 188 14.04 -15.18 -7.63
CA LYS A 188 13.52 -14.05 -6.86
C LYS A 188 13.25 -12.92 -7.83
N LEU A 189 11.98 -12.56 -7.95
CA LEU A 189 11.53 -11.53 -8.89
C LEU A 189 11.49 -10.19 -8.19
N ILE A 190 12.00 -9.18 -8.85
CA ILE A 190 11.83 -7.79 -8.49
C ILE A 190 10.74 -7.24 -9.40
N CYS A 191 9.65 -6.80 -8.80
CA CYS A 191 8.51 -6.26 -9.52
C CYS A 191 8.35 -4.78 -9.19
N GLU A 192 7.69 -4.05 -10.08
CA GLU A 192 7.36 -2.65 -9.89
C GLU A 192 5.91 -2.37 -10.28
N ARG A 193 5.34 -1.32 -9.71
CA ARG A 193 4.06 -0.76 -10.10
C ARG A 193 4.17 -0.10 -11.49
N THR A 194 3.17 -0.29 -12.36
CA THR A 194 3.00 0.54 -13.55
C THR A 194 2.23 1.83 -13.24
N GLN A 195 2.24 2.80 -14.15
CA GLN A 195 1.47 4.03 -13.98
C GLN A 195 -0.05 3.79 -13.89
N GLU A 196 -0.54 2.67 -14.45
CA GLU A 196 -1.96 2.29 -14.40
C GLU A 196 -2.31 1.47 -13.15
N GLY A 197 -1.36 1.25 -12.23
CA GLY A 197 -1.58 0.48 -11.00
C GLY A 197 -1.50 -1.05 -11.18
N SER A 198 -1.01 -1.52 -12.33
CA SER A 198 -0.68 -2.93 -12.57
C SER A 198 0.75 -3.24 -12.14
N VAL A 199 1.17 -4.50 -12.29
CA VAL A 199 2.50 -4.98 -11.92
C VAL A 199 3.29 -5.41 -13.14
N LYS A 200 4.56 -4.99 -13.23
CA LYS A 200 5.52 -5.47 -14.24
C LYS A 200 6.82 -5.96 -13.60
N LEU A 201 7.58 -6.75 -14.36
CA LEU A 201 8.89 -7.25 -13.93
C LEU A 201 9.96 -6.16 -14.13
N ALA A 202 10.65 -5.79 -13.04
CA ALA A 202 11.79 -4.87 -13.06
C ALA A 202 13.14 -5.59 -13.06
N GLY A 203 13.20 -6.81 -12.49
CA GLY A 203 14.43 -7.57 -12.43
C GLY A 203 14.25 -8.97 -11.85
N GLN A 204 15.34 -9.71 -11.82
CA GLN A 204 15.34 -11.06 -11.25
C GLN A 204 16.72 -11.45 -10.75
N GLU A 205 16.78 -12.34 -9.75
CA GLU A 205 18.01 -12.90 -9.19
C GLU A 205 17.79 -14.31 -8.65
N PHE A 206 18.86 -15.08 -8.50
CA PHE A 206 18.78 -16.43 -7.92
C PHE A 206 18.73 -16.44 -6.39
N ARG A 207 19.30 -15.41 -5.74
CA ARG A 207 19.45 -15.33 -4.28
C ARG A 207 18.68 -14.13 -3.75
N ALA A 208 17.94 -14.31 -2.64
CA ALA A 208 17.11 -13.28 -2.04
C ALA A 208 17.89 -11.98 -1.76
N ASN A 209 19.00 -12.05 -1.03
CA ASN A 209 19.79 -10.85 -0.70
C ASN A 209 20.32 -10.13 -1.95
N ARG A 210 20.68 -10.86 -3.02
CA ARG A 210 21.06 -10.22 -4.29
C ARG A 210 19.90 -9.52 -4.97
N ALA A 211 18.71 -10.11 -4.92
CA ALA A 211 17.49 -9.47 -5.44
C ALA A 211 17.21 -8.17 -4.69
N LEU A 212 17.30 -8.18 -3.36
CA LEU A 212 17.07 -7.00 -2.52
C LEU A 212 18.09 -5.89 -2.80
N ILE A 213 19.37 -6.21 -2.87
CA ILE A 213 20.44 -5.25 -3.20
C ILE A 213 20.23 -4.69 -4.63
N LYS A 214 19.85 -5.54 -5.58
CA LYS A 214 19.55 -5.12 -6.95
C LYS A 214 18.32 -4.19 -6.98
N MET A 215 17.25 -4.50 -6.23
CA MET A 215 16.08 -3.65 -6.09
C MET A 215 16.47 -2.27 -5.54
N ALA A 216 17.26 -2.20 -4.46
CA ALA A 216 17.76 -0.94 -3.93
C ALA A 216 18.60 -0.16 -4.97
N THR A 217 19.40 -0.85 -5.78
CA THR A 217 20.19 -0.23 -6.85
C THR A 217 19.29 0.34 -7.96
N ILE A 218 18.22 -0.37 -8.34
CA ILE A 218 17.23 0.11 -9.33
C ILE A 218 16.56 1.37 -8.80
N ILE A 219 16.10 1.36 -7.55
CA ILE A 219 15.46 2.51 -6.88
C ILE A 219 16.40 3.72 -6.86
N ALA A 220 17.65 3.51 -6.43
CA ALA A 220 18.64 4.60 -6.38
C ALA A 220 18.91 5.20 -7.77
N ASN A 221 18.90 4.40 -8.82
CA ASN A 221 19.09 4.87 -10.19
C ASN A 221 17.85 5.62 -10.72
N GLU A 222 16.63 5.28 -10.27
CA GLU A 222 15.41 5.96 -10.70
C GLU A 222 15.36 7.41 -10.23
N VAL A 223 15.90 7.69 -9.05
CA VAL A 223 15.90 9.04 -8.45
C VAL A 223 17.26 9.73 -8.50
N LYS A 224 18.21 9.21 -9.28
CA LYS A 224 19.60 9.77 -9.35
C LYS A 224 19.66 11.23 -9.81
N ASP A 225 18.70 11.67 -10.63
CA ASP A 225 18.62 13.00 -11.18
C ASP A 225 17.77 13.95 -10.29
N SER A 226 17.14 13.40 -9.24
CA SER A 226 16.46 14.13 -8.17
C SER A 226 17.39 14.21 -6.96
N ASN A 227 17.01 14.95 -5.91
CA ASN A 227 17.76 14.95 -4.65
C ASN A 227 17.31 13.75 -3.76
N PRO A 228 18.10 12.68 -3.63
CA PRO A 228 17.69 11.50 -2.84
C PRO A 228 17.41 11.83 -1.37
N SER A 229 18.07 12.85 -0.80
CA SER A 229 17.88 13.24 0.61
C SER A 229 16.50 13.84 0.89
N GLU A 230 15.81 14.34 -0.13
CA GLU A 230 14.44 14.87 -0.03
C GLU A 230 13.37 13.79 -0.21
N GLN A 231 13.76 12.61 -0.71
CA GLN A 231 12.83 11.54 -0.96
C GLN A 231 12.46 10.78 0.31
N ARG A 232 11.17 10.48 0.45
CA ARG A 232 10.59 9.69 1.54
C ARG A 232 10.48 8.23 1.10
N ILE A 233 10.97 7.30 1.92
CA ILE A 233 10.90 5.85 1.67
C ILE A 233 10.17 5.17 2.83
N ILE A 234 9.27 4.25 2.49
CA ILE A 234 8.64 3.32 3.43
C ILE A 234 8.96 1.90 2.98
N LEU A 235 9.58 1.13 3.87
CA LEU A 235 9.93 -0.27 3.70
C LEU A 235 8.96 -1.13 4.51
N SER A 236 8.00 -1.75 3.85
CA SER A 236 7.00 -2.60 4.49
C SER A 236 7.42 -4.06 4.38
N HIS A 237 7.61 -4.73 5.52
CA HIS A 237 8.10 -6.10 5.58
C HIS A 237 7.11 -7.07 6.22
N VAL A 238 7.21 -8.35 5.84
CA VAL A 238 6.46 -9.45 6.45
C VAL A 238 7.43 -10.38 7.16
N CYS A 239 7.53 -10.25 8.50
CA CYS A 239 8.41 -11.06 9.37
C CYS A 239 9.87 -11.15 8.87
N CYS A 240 10.41 -10.07 8.28
CA CYS A 240 11.79 -10.04 7.74
C CYS A 240 12.46 -8.67 7.87
N GLU A 241 12.42 -8.10 9.07
CA GLU A 241 13.00 -6.78 9.37
C GLU A 241 14.49 -6.69 9.03
N ASP A 242 15.24 -7.77 9.19
CA ASP A 242 16.65 -7.86 8.80
C ASP A 242 16.88 -7.63 7.29
N LYS A 243 15.97 -8.13 6.45
CA LYS A 243 15.97 -7.85 5.01
C LYS A 243 15.64 -6.40 4.70
N ALA A 244 14.69 -5.81 5.43
CA ALA A 244 14.34 -4.39 5.28
C ALA A 244 15.54 -3.51 5.68
N LYS A 245 16.23 -3.82 6.78
CA LYS A 245 17.46 -3.12 7.21
C LYS A 245 18.57 -3.19 6.15
N LEU A 246 18.79 -4.37 5.54
CA LEU A 246 19.76 -4.52 4.45
C LEU A 246 19.46 -3.58 3.27
N VAL A 247 18.19 -3.42 2.91
CA VAL A 247 17.75 -2.50 1.84
C VAL A 247 17.90 -1.06 2.27
N ALA A 248 17.50 -0.72 3.51
CA ALA A 248 17.65 0.61 4.07
C ALA A 248 19.11 1.09 4.05
N GLU A 249 20.06 0.29 4.58
CA GLU A 249 21.49 0.59 4.58
C GLU A 249 22.02 0.86 3.16
N LYS A 250 21.52 0.12 2.15
CA LYS A 250 21.92 0.32 0.76
C LYS A 250 21.37 1.62 0.20
N LEU A 251 20.13 2.00 0.55
CA LEU A 251 19.50 3.25 0.13
C LEU A 251 20.12 4.47 0.86
N GLU A 252 20.41 4.36 2.16
CA GLU A 252 21.15 5.36 2.92
C GLU A 252 22.51 5.64 2.29
N SER A 253 23.24 4.57 1.90
CA SER A 253 24.53 4.68 1.20
C SER A 253 24.41 5.35 -0.17
N ALA A 254 23.21 5.39 -0.76
CA ALA A 254 22.90 6.11 -2.00
C ALA A 254 22.38 7.54 -1.77
N GLY A 255 22.34 8.01 -0.50
CA GLY A 255 22.01 9.38 -0.14
C GLY A 255 20.57 9.62 0.31
N PHE A 256 19.74 8.57 0.45
CA PHE A 256 18.39 8.73 1.00
C PHE A 256 18.43 9.01 2.50
N GLY A 257 17.71 10.07 2.94
CA GLY A 257 17.73 10.53 4.33
C GLY A 257 16.48 10.21 5.13
N SER A 258 15.35 9.90 4.46
CA SER A 258 14.06 9.68 5.14
C SER A 258 13.53 8.28 4.83
N ILE A 259 14.02 7.30 5.59
CA ILE A 259 13.65 5.88 5.46
C ILE A 259 12.93 5.42 6.71
N GLU A 260 11.77 4.80 6.56
CA GLU A 260 11.02 4.18 7.64
C GLU A 260 10.77 2.70 7.33
N ILE A 261 10.98 1.85 8.33
CA ILE A 261 10.70 0.41 8.25
C ILE A 261 9.44 0.14 9.07
N VAL A 262 8.44 -0.49 8.44
CA VAL A 262 7.17 -0.83 9.07
C VAL A 262 6.81 -2.30 8.85
N LYS A 263 6.04 -2.89 9.76
CA LYS A 263 5.35 -4.16 9.49
C LYS A 263 4.24 -3.91 8.46
N ALA A 264 4.17 -4.73 7.43
CA ALA A 264 3.10 -4.68 6.45
C ALA A 264 1.75 -5.00 7.12
N SER A 265 0.68 -4.34 6.68
CA SER A 265 -0.70 -4.60 7.10
C SER A 265 -1.15 -6.01 6.74
N GLY A 266 -2.33 -6.40 7.20
CA GLY A 266 -2.82 -7.75 7.03
C GLY A 266 -2.97 -8.17 5.58
N LEU A 267 -3.60 -7.35 4.72
CA LEU A 267 -3.72 -7.67 3.30
C LEU A 267 -2.36 -7.77 2.61
N ASN A 268 -1.47 -6.82 2.88
CA ASN A 268 -0.12 -6.83 2.33
C ASN A 268 0.66 -8.06 2.80
N SER A 269 0.46 -8.49 4.07
CA SER A 269 1.05 -9.71 4.64
C SER A 269 0.54 -10.98 3.97
N VAL A 270 -0.75 -11.03 3.58
CA VAL A 270 -1.31 -12.16 2.80
C VAL A 270 -0.56 -12.34 1.48
N TYR A 271 -0.41 -11.27 0.72
CA TYR A 271 0.11 -11.37 -0.66
C TYR A 271 1.63 -11.31 -0.74
N ALA A 272 2.30 -10.62 0.18
CA ALA A 272 3.76 -10.60 0.23
C ALA A 272 4.33 -11.88 0.87
N ALA A 273 3.55 -12.58 1.68
CA ALA A 273 3.91 -13.77 2.42
C ALA A 273 5.14 -13.59 3.33
N ASN A 274 5.45 -14.60 4.13
CA ASN A 274 6.60 -14.57 5.03
C ASN A 274 7.91 -14.29 4.26
N GLY A 275 8.61 -13.23 4.62
CA GLY A 275 9.88 -12.83 3.99
C GLY A 275 9.73 -11.86 2.82
N GLY A 276 8.51 -11.44 2.46
CA GLY A 276 8.24 -10.44 1.44
C GLY A 276 8.59 -9.02 1.88
N LEU A 277 9.09 -8.21 0.95
CA LEU A 277 9.46 -6.81 1.16
C LEU A 277 8.86 -5.93 0.06
N ILE A 278 8.24 -4.84 0.46
CA ILE A 278 7.67 -3.81 -0.41
C ILE A 278 8.37 -2.49 -0.10
N VAL A 279 8.78 -1.76 -1.12
CA VAL A 279 9.48 -0.47 -1.02
C VAL A 279 8.68 0.58 -1.76
N SER A 280 8.12 1.51 -1.04
CA SER A 280 7.36 2.65 -1.55
C SER A 280 8.17 3.92 -1.36
N PHE A 281 8.23 4.79 -2.37
CA PHE A 281 9.03 6.01 -2.27
C PHE A 281 8.49 7.14 -3.14
N THR A 282 8.86 8.37 -2.76
CA THR A 282 8.69 9.57 -3.58
C THR A 282 9.82 9.72 -4.59
N LYS A 283 9.58 10.41 -5.72
CA LYS A 283 10.59 10.64 -6.76
C LYS A 283 10.48 12.02 -7.42
#